data_9e618df8ddb89c9d87c96f5a127da98f
#
_entry.id   9e618df8ddb89c9d87c96f5a127da98f
#
_cell.length_a   1.000
_cell.length_b   1.000
_cell.length_c   1.000
_cell.angle_alpha   90.00
_cell.angle_beta   90.00
_cell.angle_gamma   90.00
#
_symmetry.space_group_name_H-M   'P 1'
#
loop_
_entity.id
_entity.type
_entity.pdbx_description
1 polymer ?
#
loop_
_entity_poly.entity_id
_entity_poly.type
_entity_poly.pdbx_seq_one_letter_code
_entity_poly.pdbx_strand_id
1 'polypeptide(L)'
;SDVIFLPKVIKYDRFQPEFYEDTKTYISKRTSKQKIRQGSKIYKKNMDFINSIDKKFSVEKSLLLALMGIETNFGTYVGKMDILSSLATLSYDKRRSVFFTNELITILQLVDNGIIDHKLLYGSWAGAFGNFQFMPTTIKRYAIDYDENNIIELKSTKDSFASAANYINKIGWKKNEPCFIKVTLSEDTPTKLLNTSAKNLHNKNKFKYLKRYISGNGNYDINDNLIGSIITPDKDIVPDSENLKPAYIVFENYEKI
;
A
#
# COMPACT_ATOMS: atom_id res chain seq x y z
N SER A 1 -30.40 -2.84 -5.11
CA SER A 1 -30.09 -2.09 -6.34
C SER A 1 -29.83 -3.09 -7.45
N ASP A 2 -30.35 -2.79 -8.65
CA ASP A 2 -30.13 -3.64 -9.80
C ASP A 2 -28.65 -3.54 -10.24
N VAL A 3 -28.01 -4.68 -10.44
CA VAL A 3 -26.65 -4.74 -11.00
C VAL A 3 -26.72 -4.38 -12.48
N ILE A 4 -25.94 -3.39 -12.89
CA ILE A 4 -25.91 -2.90 -14.28
C ILE A 4 -24.53 -3.10 -14.91
N PHE A 5 -24.50 -3.30 -16.22
CA PHE A 5 -23.26 -3.39 -16.96
C PHE A 5 -22.62 -2.00 -17.12
N LEU A 6 -21.35 -1.86 -16.78
CA LEU A 6 -20.59 -0.60 -16.76
C LEU A 6 -19.40 -0.62 -17.75
N PRO A 7 -19.58 -0.34 -19.05
CA PRO A 7 -18.49 -0.39 -20.06
C PRO A 7 -17.29 0.46 -19.69
N LYS A 8 -17.49 1.55 -18.97
CA LYS A 8 -16.45 2.47 -18.50
C LYS A 8 -15.44 1.78 -17.56
N VAL A 9 -15.90 0.82 -16.78
CA VAL A 9 -15.06 0.04 -15.86
C VAL A 9 -14.05 -0.81 -16.64
N ILE A 10 -14.48 -1.44 -17.74
CA ILE A 10 -13.59 -2.19 -18.63
C ILE A 10 -12.52 -1.26 -19.24
N LYS A 11 -12.91 -0.05 -19.63
CA LYS A 11 -11.96 0.94 -20.15
C LYS A 11 -10.91 1.31 -19.12
N TYR A 12 -11.30 1.53 -17.86
CA TYR A 12 -10.37 1.83 -16.78
C TYR A 12 -9.43 0.65 -16.47
N ASP A 13 -9.93 -0.59 -16.52
CA ASP A 13 -9.10 -1.77 -16.31
C ASP A 13 -8.02 -1.95 -17.37
N ARG A 14 -8.29 -1.52 -18.60
CA ARG A 14 -7.34 -1.61 -19.73
C ARG A 14 -6.37 -0.44 -19.81
N PHE A 15 -6.75 0.70 -19.26
CA PHE A 15 -5.93 1.91 -19.25
C PHE A 15 -5.80 2.43 -17.80
N GLN A 16 -4.65 2.22 -17.20
CA GLN A 16 -4.32 2.65 -15.85
C GLN A 16 -3.34 3.82 -15.94
N PRO A 17 -3.81 5.07 -15.77
CA PRO A 17 -3.00 6.29 -15.97
C PRO A 17 -1.74 6.36 -15.13
N GLU A 18 -1.74 5.74 -13.96
CA GLU A 18 -0.60 5.68 -13.02
C GLU A 18 0.66 5.05 -13.61
N PHE A 19 0.55 4.20 -14.60
CA PHE A 19 1.70 3.61 -15.30
C PHE A 19 2.32 4.54 -16.35
N TYR A 20 1.71 5.68 -16.63
CA TYR A 20 2.19 6.65 -17.60
C TYR A 20 2.77 7.91 -16.96
N GLU A 21 2.78 7.98 -15.63
CA GLU A 21 3.35 9.09 -14.87
C GLU A 21 4.79 8.74 -14.46
N ASP A 22 5.74 9.67 -14.70
CA ASP A 22 7.11 9.47 -14.22
C ASP A 22 7.17 9.45 -12.68
N THR A 23 8.13 8.73 -12.13
CA THR A 23 8.24 8.49 -10.69
C THR A 23 8.44 9.78 -9.89
N LYS A 24 9.18 10.77 -10.42
CA LYS A 24 9.41 12.06 -9.74
C LYS A 24 8.10 12.81 -9.58
N THR A 25 7.31 12.91 -10.64
CA THR A 25 5.98 13.52 -10.63
C THR A 25 5.03 12.77 -9.70
N TYR A 26 5.02 11.43 -9.78
CA TYR A 26 4.23 10.57 -8.91
C TYR A 26 4.54 10.83 -7.42
N ILE A 27 5.81 10.80 -7.02
CA ILE A 27 6.22 11.04 -5.65
C ILE A 27 5.88 12.47 -5.22
N SER A 28 6.19 13.50 -6.04
CA SER A 28 5.95 14.90 -5.67
C SER A 28 4.49 15.20 -5.39
N LYS A 29 3.57 14.63 -6.17
CA LYS A 29 2.13 14.75 -5.96
C LYS A 29 1.67 14.09 -4.67
N ARG A 30 2.29 12.99 -4.27
CA ARG A 30 1.88 12.19 -3.11
C ARG A 30 2.55 12.58 -1.80
N THR A 31 3.65 13.32 -1.86
CA THR A 31 4.43 13.79 -0.69
C THR A 31 4.40 15.30 -0.49
N SER A 32 3.41 15.99 -1.04
CA SER A 32 3.31 17.44 -0.95
C SER A 32 3.13 17.92 0.50
N LYS A 33 3.63 19.13 0.80
CA LYS A 33 3.44 19.78 2.11
C LYS A 33 1.97 19.86 2.54
N GLN A 34 1.05 20.01 1.57
CA GLN A 34 -0.39 20.01 1.82
C GLN A 34 -0.87 18.65 2.36
N LYS A 35 -0.43 17.53 1.76
CA LYS A 35 -0.78 16.19 2.23
C LYS A 35 -0.22 15.91 3.63
N ILE A 36 1.01 16.33 3.90
CA ILE A 36 1.59 16.22 5.25
C ILE A 36 0.75 16.97 6.28
N ARG A 37 0.29 18.20 5.96
CA ARG A 37 -0.60 18.98 6.82
C ARG A 37 -1.96 18.30 7.03
N GLN A 38 -2.53 17.68 5.99
CA GLN A 38 -3.79 16.94 6.10
C GLN A 38 -3.63 15.72 7.02
N GLY A 39 -2.59 14.91 6.82
CA GLY A 39 -2.28 13.78 7.70
C GLY A 39 -2.10 14.22 9.16
N SER A 40 -1.37 15.31 9.39
CA SER A 40 -1.21 15.88 10.73
C SER A 40 -2.52 16.33 11.37
N LYS A 41 -3.47 16.87 10.58
CA LYS A 41 -4.81 17.23 11.09
C LYS A 41 -5.62 15.99 11.49
N ILE A 42 -5.61 14.94 10.65
CA ILE A 42 -6.29 13.67 10.95
C ILE A 42 -5.71 13.06 12.24
N TYR A 43 -4.39 13.01 12.34
CA TYR A 43 -3.72 12.52 13.53
C TYR A 43 -4.13 13.30 14.79
N LYS A 44 -4.03 14.63 14.76
CA LYS A 44 -4.39 15.48 15.93
C LYS A 44 -5.84 15.29 16.35
N LYS A 45 -6.77 15.14 15.39
CA LYS A 45 -8.19 14.93 15.67
C LYS A 45 -8.48 13.57 16.34
N ASN A 46 -7.67 12.55 16.05
CA ASN A 46 -7.88 11.16 16.48
C ASN A 46 -6.66 10.61 17.24
N MET A 47 -5.90 11.45 17.92
CA MET A 47 -4.58 11.14 18.45
C MET A 47 -4.56 9.92 19.36
N ASP A 48 -5.44 9.90 20.37
CA ASP A 48 -5.48 8.82 21.36
C ASP A 48 -5.86 7.49 20.71
N PHE A 49 -6.85 7.52 19.83
CA PHE A 49 -7.27 6.35 19.09
C PHE A 49 -6.16 5.81 18.18
N ILE A 50 -5.55 6.67 17.36
CA ILE A 50 -4.48 6.24 16.43
C ILE A 50 -3.25 5.74 17.20
N ASN A 51 -2.91 6.34 18.34
CA ASN A 51 -1.85 5.84 19.21
C ASN A 51 -2.21 4.46 19.82
N SER A 52 -3.46 4.23 20.17
CA SER A 52 -3.91 2.92 20.66
C SER A 52 -3.80 1.83 19.60
N ILE A 53 -4.15 2.15 18.34
CA ILE A 53 -4.00 1.25 17.19
C ILE A 53 -2.51 0.93 16.93
N ASP A 54 -1.65 1.94 16.89
CA ASP A 54 -0.20 1.78 16.74
C ASP A 54 0.36 0.80 17.80
N LYS A 55 -0.05 0.96 19.05
CA LYS A 55 0.36 0.09 20.16
C LYS A 55 -0.23 -1.32 20.04
N LYS A 56 -1.54 -1.42 19.77
CA LYS A 56 -2.28 -2.71 19.74
C LYS A 56 -1.80 -3.63 18.62
N PHE A 57 -1.56 -3.08 17.43
CA PHE A 57 -1.20 -3.85 16.24
C PHE A 57 0.29 -3.83 15.90
N SER A 58 1.11 -3.08 16.64
CA SER A 58 2.54 -2.92 16.37
C SER A 58 2.83 -2.45 14.94
N VAL A 59 2.08 -1.45 14.47
CA VAL A 59 2.22 -0.79 13.16
C VAL A 59 2.30 0.71 13.36
N GLU A 60 3.31 1.34 12.77
CA GLU A 60 3.53 2.78 12.94
C GLU A 60 2.34 3.59 12.44
N LYS A 61 1.87 4.49 13.28
CA LYS A 61 0.83 5.47 12.94
C LYS A 61 1.18 6.30 11.71
N SER A 62 2.46 6.61 11.50
CA SER A 62 2.93 7.32 10.32
C SER A 62 2.72 6.55 9.03
N LEU A 63 2.92 5.22 9.06
CA LEU A 63 2.63 4.35 7.92
C LEU A 63 1.14 4.32 7.61
N LEU A 64 0.29 4.12 8.61
CA LEU A 64 -1.16 4.10 8.41
C LEU A 64 -1.67 5.42 7.83
N LEU A 65 -1.20 6.56 8.35
CA LEU A 65 -1.56 7.87 7.82
C LEU A 65 -1.06 8.09 6.39
N ALA A 66 0.16 7.62 6.07
CA ALA A 66 0.70 7.70 4.72
C ALA A 66 -0.12 6.88 3.73
N LEU A 67 -0.46 5.62 4.07
CA LEU A 67 -1.32 4.76 3.25
C LEU A 67 -2.69 5.40 3.00
N MET A 68 -3.37 5.88 4.04
CA MET A 68 -4.64 6.58 3.87
C MET A 68 -4.51 7.83 2.96
N GLY A 69 -3.38 8.54 3.09
CA GLY A 69 -3.07 9.70 2.24
C GLY A 69 -2.84 9.35 0.77
N ILE A 70 -2.20 8.22 0.50
CA ILE A 70 -1.93 7.73 -0.86
C ILE A 70 -3.21 7.19 -1.49
N GLU A 71 -3.92 6.30 -0.78
CA GLU A 71 -5.08 5.59 -1.30
C GLU A 71 -6.28 6.49 -1.56
N THR A 72 -6.62 7.35 -0.60
CA THR A 72 -7.89 8.09 -0.68
C THR A 72 -7.76 9.59 -0.43
N ASN A 73 -6.52 10.11 -0.38
CA ASN A 73 -6.28 11.49 0.04
C ASN A 73 -7.01 11.79 1.37
N PHE A 74 -6.77 10.94 2.36
CA PHE A 74 -7.37 11.02 3.70
C PHE A 74 -8.91 10.93 3.70
N GLY A 75 -9.46 10.00 2.93
CA GLY A 75 -10.89 9.73 2.85
C GLY A 75 -11.67 10.68 1.93
N THR A 76 -11.00 11.62 1.24
CA THR A 76 -11.68 12.57 0.32
C THR A 76 -12.07 11.92 -1.01
N TYR A 77 -11.32 10.90 -1.46
CA TYR A 77 -11.51 10.22 -2.74
C TYR A 77 -11.65 8.70 -2.54
N VAL A 78 -12.73 8.27 -1.93
CA VAL A 78 -12.99 6.83 -1.67
C VAL A 78 -13.64 6.09 -2.84
N GLY A 79 -13.88 6.80 -3.97
CA GLY A 79 -14.62 6.27 -5.10
C GLY A 79 -16.15 6.43 -4.94
N LYS A 80 -16.86 6.43 -6.10
CA LYS A 80 -18.31 6.59 -6.16
C LYS A 80 -18.96 5.57 -7.09
N MET A 81 -18.21 4.57 -7.57
CA MET A 81 -18.74 3.52 -8.43
C MET A 81 -19.49 2.49 -7.58
N ASP A 82 -20.60 2.01 -8.10
CA ASP A 82 -21.29 0.85 -7.54
C ASP A 82 -20.39 -0.37 -7.65
N ILE A 83 -20.04 -0.97 -6.50
CA ILE A 83 -19.05 -2.05 -6.43
C ILE A 83 -19.59 -3.32 -7.04
N LEU A 84 -20.87 -3.64 -6.82
CA LEU A 84 -21.46 -4.87 -7.34
C LEU A 84 -21.51 -4.83 -8.87
N SER A 85 -21.97 -3.72 -9.44
CA SER A 85 -21.99 -3.52 -10.90
C SER A 85 -20.57 -3.52 -11.50
N SER A 86 -19.62 -2.89 -10.82
CA SER A 86 -18.22 -2.86 -11.25
C SER A 86 -17.61 -4.27 -11.28
N LEU A 87 -17.73 -5.01 -10.20
CA LEU A 87 -17.20 -6.37 -10.10
C LEU A 87 -17.91 -7.34 -11.04
N ALA A 88 -19.24 -7.26 -11.18
CA ALA A 88 -19.99 -8.07 -12.15
C ALA A 88 -19.54 -7.79 -13.59
N THR A 89 -19.35 -6.53 -13.95
CA THR A 89 -18.85 -6.13 -15.26
C THR A 89 -17.46 -6.68 -15.54
N LEU A 90 -16.54 -6.56 -14.56
CA LEU A 90 -15.16 -7.06 -14.69
C LEU A 90 -15.08 -8.58 -14.63
N SER A 91 -16.00 -9.23 -13.95
CA SER A 91 -16.12 -10.70 -13.97
C SER A 91 -16.55 -11.22 -15.35
N TYR A 92 -17.35 -10.47 -16.07
CA TYR A 92 -17.77 -10.79 -17.43
C TYR A 92 -16.64 -10.54 -18.46
N ASP A 93 -15.75 -9.56 -18.24
CA ASP A 93 -14.61 -9.30 -19.13
C ASP A 93 -13.55 -10.39 -18.96
N LYS A 94 -13.15 -11.03 -20.08
CA LYS A 94 -12.23 -12.18 -20.08
C LYS A 94 -10.83 -11.89 -19.49
N ARG A 95 -10.39 -10.63 -19.46
CA ARG A 95 -8.99 -10.28 -19.12
C ARG A 95 -8.56 -10.74 -17.72
N ARG A 96 -9.41 -10.48 -16.71
CA ARG A 96 -9.17 -10.86 -15.31
C ARG A 96 -10.43 -11.46 -14.65
N SER A 97 -11.24 -12.17 -15.44
CA SER A 97 -12.52 -12.71 -15.02
C SER A 97 -12.44 -13.52 -13.73
N VAL A 98 -11.52 -14.47 -13.64
CA VAL A 98 -11.36 -15.32 -12.46
C VAL A 98 -11.11 -14.51 -11.19
N PHE A 99 -10.22 -13.52 -11.27
CA PHE A 99 -9.94 -12.64 -10.13
C PHE A 99 -11.19 -11.87 -9.69
N PHE A 100 -11.84 -11.17 -10.61
CA PHE A 100 -13.00 -10.34 -10.27
C PHE A 100 -14.25 -11.16 -9.90
N THR A 101 -14.42 -12.38 -10.42
CA THR A 101 -15.46 -13.29 -9.99
C THR A 101 -15.27 -13.69 -8.52
N ASN A 102 -14.03 -13.97 -8.11
CA ASN A 102 -13.74 -14.27 -6.71
C ASN A 102 -14.03 -13.08 -5.79
N GLU A 103 -13.68 -11.86 -6.21
CA GLU A 103 -14.00 -10.64 -5.46
C GLU A 103 -15.52 -10.41 -5.37
N LEU A 104 -16.26 -10.62 -6.48
CA LEU A 104 -17.72 -10.51 -6.52
C LEU A 104 -18.40 -11.51 -5.57
N ILE A 105 -18.03 -12.78 -5.65
CA ILE A 105 -18.60 -13.80 -4.76
C ILE A 105 -18.28 -13.46 -3.29
N THR A 106 -17.06 -13.00 -3.04
CA THR A 106 -16.65 -12.64 -1.67
C THR A 106 -17.46 -11.48 -1.11
N ILE A 107 -17.69 -10.41 -1.88
CA ILE A 107 -18.48 -9.28 -1.38
C ILE A 107 -19.95 -9.67 -1.16
N LEU A 108 -20.53 -10.50 -2.03
CA LEU A 108 -21.88 -11.02 -1.84
C LEU A 108 -22.00 -11.84 -0.54
N GLN A 109 -21.00 -12.69 -0.23
CA GLN A 109 -20.96 -13.43 1.03
C GLN A 109 -20.85 -12.50 2.26
N LEU A 110 -20.06 -11.42 2.17
CA LEU A 110 -19.92 -10.45 3.26
C LEU A 110 -21.24 -9.71 3.53
N VAL A 111 -22.00 -9.41 2.49
CA VAL A 111 -23.32 -8.77 2.61
C VAL A 111 -24.35 -9.77 3.15
N ASP A 112 -24.38 -10.99 2.62
CA ASP A 112 -25.32 -12.04 3.03
C ASP A 112 -25.16 -12.40 4.52
N ASN A 113 -23.93 -12.41 5.00
CA ASN A 113 -23.59 -12.62 6.41
C ASN A 113 -23.80 -11.37 7.30
N GLY A 114 -24.29 -10.26 6.77
CA GLY A 114 -24.51 -9.03 7.51
C GLY A 114 -23.25 -8.32 8.01
N ILE A 115 -22.06 -8.70 7.49
CA ILE A 115 -20.76 -8.12 7.90
C ILE A 115 -20.60 -6.71 7.31
N ILE A 116 -21.14 -6.47 6.12
CA ILE A 116 -21.13 -5.19 5.44
C ILE A 116 -22.55 -4.84 4.99
N ASP A 117 -22.99 -3.62 5.24
CA ASP A 117 -24.23 -3.11 4.69
C ASP A 117 -24.08 -2.87 3.19
N HIS A 118 -24.97 -3.49 2.39
CA HIS A 118 -25.00 -3.32 0.93
C HIS A 118 -25.13 -1.85 0.49
N LYS A 119 -25.73 -0.99 1.31
CA LYS A 119 -25.86 0.46 1.04
C LYS A 119 -24.53 1.19 1.06
N LEU A 120 -23.49 0.61 1.65
CA LEU A 120 -22.16 1.19 1.75
C LEU A 120 -21.25 0.82 0.57
N LEU A 121 -21.72 -0.03 -0.37
CA LEU A 121 -20.92 -0.60 -1.47
C LEU A 121 -20.67 0.38 -2.62
N TYR A 122 -20.09 1.53 -2.30
CA TYR A 122 -19.56 2.49 -3.27
C TYR A 122 -18.07 2.67 -3.06
N GLY A 123 -17.31 2.54 -4.15
CA GLY A 123 -15.86 2.57 -4.09
C GLY A 123 -15.18 2.87 -5.42
N SER A 124 -14.02 2.25 -5.64
CA SER A 124 -13.28 2.37 -6.90
C SER A 124 -13.96 1.58 -8.03
N TRP A 125 -13.52 1.86 -9.25
CA TRP A 125 -13.95 1.12 -10.44
C TRP A 125 -13.58 -0.38 -10.39
N ALA A 126 -12.55 -0.74 -9.61
CA ALA A 126 -12.06 -2.11 -9.46
C ALA A 126 -12.69 -2.86 -8.27
N GLY A 127 -13.63 -2.25 -7.54
CA GLY A 127 -14.29 -2.88 -6.40
C GLY A 127 -13.60 -2.68 -5.05
N ALA A 128 -12.52 -1.91 -4.99
CA ALA A 128 -11.91 -1.53 -3.72
C ALA A 128 -12.70 -0.40 -3.05
N PHE A 129 -12.79 -0.43 -1.71
CA PHE A 129 -13.52 0.61 -1.00
C PHE A 129 -12.98 0.91 0.41
N GLY A 130 -13.53 1.98 0.99
CA GLY A 130 -13.10 2.48 2.29
C GLY A 130 -11.85 3.35 2.23
N ASN A 131 -11.42 3.81 3.40
CA ASN A 131 -10.31 4.76 3.54
C ASN A 131 -8.95 4.21 3.07
N PHE A 132 -8.78 2.89 3.08
CA PHE A 132 -7.56 2.17 2.68
C PHE A 132 -7.77 1.31 1.43
N GLN A 133 -8.85 1.49 0.69
CA GLN A 133 -9.13 0.84 -0.59
C GLN A 133 -8.97 -0.70 -0.57
N PHE A 134 -9.62 -1.34 0.40
CA PHE A 134 -9.58 -2.79 0.52
C PHE A 134 -10.43 -3.49 -0.54
N MET A 135 -9.87 -4.53 -1.14
CA MET A 135 -10.63 -5.47 -1.96
C MET A 135 -11.48 -6.40 -1.08
N PRO A 136 -12.62 -6.93 -1.56
CA PRO A 136 -13.48 -7.82 -0.79
C PRO A 136 -12.76 -9.00 -0.12
N THR A 137 -11.83 -9.65 -0.81
CA THR A 137 -11.02 -10.74 -0.23
C THR A 137 -10.11 -10.26 0.90
N THR A 138 -9.60 -9.04 0.82
CA THR A 138 -8.80 -8.42 1.89
C THR A 138 -9.68 -8.13 3.11
N ILE A 139 -10.90 -7.64 2.90
CA ILE A 139 -11.86 -7.40 3.97
C ILE A 139 -12.19 -8.71 4.69
N LYS A 140 -12.55 -9.74 3.95
CA LYS A 140 -12.89 -11.05 4.52
C LYS A 140 -11.80 -11.62 5.42
N ARG A 141 -10.53 -11.34 5.10
CA ARG A 141 -9.37 -11.89 5.82
C ARG A 141 -8.90 -11.03 6.97
N TYR A 142 -9.03 -9.72 6.87
CA TYR A 142 -8.30 -8.80 7.74
C TYR A 142 -9.12 -7.68 8.35
N ALA A 143 -10.31 -7.39 7.82
CA ALA A 143 -11.11 -6.31 8.38
C ALA A 143 -11.64 -6.66 9.78
N ILE A 144 -11.80 -5.63 10.59
CA ILE A 144 -12.21 -5.73 12.00
C ILE A 144 -13.35 -4.72 12.22
N ASP A 145 -14.43 -5.18 12.82
CA ASP A 145 -15.40 -4.35 13.51
C ASP A 145 -14.76 -3.94 14.85
N TYR A 146 -14.17 -2.74 14.90
CA TYR A 146 -13.39 -2.30 16.06
C TYR A 146 -14.24 -1.65 17.14
N ASP A 147 -15.39 -1.10 16.78
CA ASP A 147 -16.31 -0.49 17.74
C ASP A 147 -17.46 -1.42 18.16
N GLU A 148 -17.40 -2.66 17.68
CA GLU A 148 -18.29 -3.76 18.08
C GLU A 148 -19.77 -3.46 17.81
N ASN A 149 -20.04 -2.73 16.72
CA ASN A 149 -21.41 -2.41 16.30
C ASN A 149 -22.03 -3.48 15.37
N ASN A 150 -21.32 -4.59 15.12
CA ASN A 150 -21.65 -5.72 14.25
C ASN A 150 -21.62 -5.42 12.74
N ILE A 151 -21.11 -4.28 12.32
CA ILE A 151 -20.95 -3.91 10.91
C ILE A 151 -19.52 -3.35 10.69
N ILE A 152 -18.85 -3.82 9.65
CA ILE A 152 -17.54 -3.27 9.27
C ILE A 152 -17.74 -2.04 8.39
N GLU A 153 -17.41 -0.86 8.91
CA GLU A 153 -17.53 0.43 8.24
C GLU A 153 -16.18 0.99 7.81
N LEU A 154 -15.67 0.57 6.66
CA LEU A 154 -14.32 0.97 6.19
C LEU A 154 -14.19 2.45 5.78
N LYS A 155 -15.26 3.23 5.88
CA LYS A 155 -15.23 4.70 5.78
C LYS A 155 -15.18 5.36 7.16
N SER A 156 -15.50 4.63 8.22
CA SER A 156 -15.28 5.10 9.60
C SER A 156 -13.80 5.16 9.94
N THR A 157 -13.41 6.04 10.86
CA THR A 157 -12.02 6.10 11.31
C THR A 157 -11.65 4.85 12.10
N LYS A 158 -12.56 4.34 12.94
CA LYS A 158 -12.27 3.23 13.85
C LYS A 158 -11.95 1.93 13.10
N ASP A 159 -12.91 1.44 12.32
CA ASP A 159 -12.76 0.17 11.62
C ASP A 159 -11.70 0.23 10.53
N SER A 160 -11.63 1.37 9.82
CA SER A 160 -10.65 1.49 8.73
C SER A 160 -9.21 1.45 9.22
N PHE A 161 -8.87 2.20 10.29
CA PHE A 161 -7.51 2.16 10.85
C PHE A 161 -7.19 0.83 11.52
N ALA A 162 -8.14 0.25 12.27
CA ALA A 162 -7.94 -1.04 12.92
C ALA A 162 -7.75 -2.15 11.88
N SER A 163 -8.58 -2.17 10.83
CA SER A 163 -8.47 -3.12 9.72
C SER A 163 -7.15 -2.97 8.96
N ALA A 164 -6.73 -1.73 8.66
CA ALA A 164 -5.46 -1.48 7.99
C ALA A 164 -4.27 -1.93 8.85
N ALA A 165 -4.28 -1.61 10.14
CA ALA A 165 -3.23 -2.03 11.06
C ALA A 165 -3.18 -3.56 11.21
N ASN A 166 -4.33 -4.22 11.32
CA ASN A 166 -4.40 -5.68 11.34
C ASN A 166 -3.84 -6.30 10.06
N TYR A 167 -4.24 -5.78 8.90
CA TYR A 167 -3.72 -6.23 7.61
C TYR A 167 -2.19 -6.14 7.56
N ILE A 168 -1.63 -4.96 7.82
CA ILE A 168 -0.19 -4.68 7.78
C ILE A 168 0.57 -5.59 8.77
N ASN A 169 0.05 -5.75 10.00
CA ASN A 169 0.63 -6.68 10.97
C ASN A 169 0.62 -8.13 10.46
N LYS A 170 -0.53 -8.61 9.95
CA LYS A 170 -0.73 -10.00 9.51
C LYS A 170 0.08 -10.38 8.27
N ILE A 171 0.39 -9.43 7.40
CA ILE A 171 1.31 -9.68 6.27
C ILE A 171 2.78 -9.68 6.68
N GLY A 172 3.09 -9.46 7.97
CA GLY A 172 4.41 -9.62 8.56
C GLY A 172 5.23 -8.34 8.67
N TRP A 173 4.58 -7.17 8.74
CA TRP A 173 5.26 -5.92 9.06
C TRP A 173 5.97 -6.00 10.40
N LYS A 174 7.18 -5.50 10.45
CA LYS A 174 8.00 -5.44 11.67
C LYS A 174 8.21 -3.99 12.08
N LYS A 175 7.54 -3.60 13.15
CA LYS A 175 7.63 -2.25 13.69
C LYS A 175 9.07 -1.89 14.06
N ASN A 176 9.47 -0.66 13.77
CA ASN A 176 10.82 -0.10 13.97
C ASN A 176 11.92 -0.72 13.06
N GLU A 177 11.60 -1.66 12.18
CA GLU A 177 12.55 -2.06 11.14
C GLU A 177 12.40 -1.16 9.91
N PRO A 178 13.50 -0.77 9.25
CA PRO A 178 13.43 0.09 8.08
C PRO A 178 12.82 -0.64 6.87
N CYS A 179 12.12 0.10 6.01
CA CYS A 179 11.79 -0.38 4.67
C CYS A 179 13.01 -0.35 3.77
N PHE A 180 13.71 0.77 3.77
CA PHE A 180 14.90 0.99 2.92
C PHE A 180 15.78 2.09 3.50
N ILE A 181 17.02 2.12 3.03
CA ILE A 181 17.95 3.24 3.20
C ILE A 181 18.52 3.62 1.85
N LYS A 182 18.70 4.93 1.63
CA LYS A 182 19.43 5.43 0.48
C LYS A 182 20.93 5.36 0.76
N VAL A 183 21.70 4.83 -0.19
CA VAL A 183 23.15 4.65 -0.07
C VAL A 183 23.86 5.09 -1.34
N THR A 184 25.14 5.41 -1.22
CA THR A 184 26.07 5.49 -2.35
C THR A 184 26.92 4.23 -2.32
N LEU A 185 27.00 3.53 -3.45
CA LEU A 185 27.80 2.29 -3.54
C LEU A 185 29.24 2.60 -3.91
N SER A 186 30.14 1.76 -3.39
CA SER A 186 31.54 1.77 -3.82
C SER A 186 31.70 1.16 -5.23
N GLU A 187 32.77 1.57 -5.92
CA GLU A 187 33.03 1.12 -7.31
C GLU A 187 33.30 -0.39 -7.41
N ASP A 188 33.78 -1.00 -6.36
CA ASP A 188 34.04 -2.43 -6.24
C ASP A 188 32.81 -3.28 -5.94
N THR A 189 31.61 -2.67 -5.90
CA THR A 189 30.36 -3.42 -5.66
C THR A 189 30.11 -4.44 -6.75
N PRO A 190 30.04 -5.76 -6.40
CA PRO A 190 29.79 -6.79 -7.40
C PRO A 190 28.44 -6.60 -8.10
N THR A 191 28.44 -6.60 -9.43
CA THR A 191 27.20 -6.42 -10.23
C THR A 191 26.13 -7.46 -9.93
N LYS A 192 26.53 -8.68 -9.54
CA LYS A 192 25.61 -9.75 -9.13
C LYS A 192 24.76 -9.40 -7.89
N LEU A 193 25.18 -8.43 -7.07
CA LEU A 193 24.41 -7.98 -5.91
C LEU A 193 23.34 -6.94 -6.27
N LEU A 194 23.39 -6.39 -7.47
CA LEU A 194 22.50 -5.31 -7.90
C LEU A 194 21.21 -5.87 -8.47
N ASN A 195 20.09 -5.36 -7.99
CA ASN A 195 18.77 -5.58 -8.59
C ASN A 195 18.37 -4.32 -9.34
N THR A 196 18.03 -4.47 -10.62
CA THR A 196 17.53 -3.38 -11.49
C THR A 196 16.01 -3.21 -11.37
N SER A 197 15.34 -4.16 -10.74
CA SER A 197 13.89 -4.14 -10.52
C SER A 197 13.56 -4.27 -9.04
N ALA A 198 12.56 -3.53 -8.59
CA ALA A 198 12.00 -3.65 -7.25
C ALA A 198 11.13 -4.92 -7.07
N LYS A 199 10.77 -5.57 -8.17
CA LYS A 199 10.02 -6.84 -8.17
C LYS A 199 10.98 -8.02 -8.19
N ASN A 200 10.64 -9.07 -7.43
CA ASN A 200 11.42 -10.31 -7.40
C ASN A 200 12.89 -10.08 -7.00
N LEU A 201 13.09 -9.49 -5.84
CA LEU A 201 14.44 -9.21 -5.32
C LEU A 201 15.28 -10.46 -5.18
N HIS A 202 16.44 -10.44 -5.80
CA HIS A 202 17.45 -11.48 -5.73
C HIS A 202 18.61 -11.05 -4.81
N ASN A 203 19.51 -11.98 -4.50
CA ASN A 203 20.77 -11.72 -3.79
C ASN A 203 20.55 -11.08 -2.42
N LYS A 204 19.62 -11.65 -1.64
CA LYS A 204 19.36 -11.26 -0.26
C LYS A 204 20.55 -11.62 0.64
N ASN A 205 21.07 -10.64 1.36
CA ASN A 205 22.21 -10.78 2.25
C ASN A 205 21.99 -10.05 3.57
N LYS A 206 22.73 -10.44 4.61
CA LYS A 206 22.75 -9.70 5.87
C LYS A 206 23.28 -8.28 5.64
N PHE A 207 22.72 -7.29 6.33
CA PHE A 207 23.14 -5.90 6.22
C PHE A 207 24.62 -5.71 6.50
N LYS A 208 25.21 -6.42 7.48
CA LYS A 208 26.65 -6.41 7.75
C LYS A 208 27.55 -6.77 6.55
N TYR A 209 27.00 -7.58 5.62
CA TYR A 209 27.70 -7.89 4.37
C TYR A 209 27.53 -6.78 3.34
N LEU A 210 26.30 -6.30 3.17
CA LEU A 210 25.97 -5.26 2.18
C LEU A 210 26.64 -3.92 2.51
N LYS A 211 26.75 -3.57 3.79
CA LYS A 211 27.35 -2.29 4.19
C LYS A 211 28.83 -2.15 3.83
N ARG A 212 29.53 -3.25 3.51
CA ARG A 212 30.93 -3.21 3.02
C ARG A 212 31.03 -2.49 1.67
N TYR A 213 29.96 -2.44 0.92
CA TYR A 213 29.87 -1.81 -0.40
C TYR A 213 29.23 -0.44 -0.36
N ILE A 214 29.03 0.13 0.83
CA ILE A 214 28.54 1.50 0.99
C ILE A 214 29.74 2.44 1.06
N SER A 215 29.80 3.44 0.15
CA SER A 215 30.79 4.49 0.19
C SER A 215 30.49 5.51 1.29
N GLY A 216 31.51 5.94 2.02
CA GLY A 216 31.40 6.95 3.07
C GLY A 216 31.11 6.39 4.46
N ASN A 217 31.31 7.23 5.47
CA ASN A 217 31.18 6.87 6.89
C ASN A 217 29.73 7.04 7.41
N GLY A 218 28.74 6.56 6.68
CA GLY A 218 27.35 6.60 7.14
C GLY A 218 27.18 5.76 8.40
N ASN A 219 26.85 6.41 9.52
CA ASN A 219 26.44 5.68 10.72
C ASN A 219 24.97 5.28 10.56
N TYR A 220 24.74 4.03 10.17
CA TYR A 220 23.39 3.47 10.04
C TYR A 220 23.06 2.74 11.33
N ASP A 221 22.10 3.27 12.11
CA ASP A 221 21.54 2.61 13.29
C ASP A 221 20.56 1.51 12.83
N ILE A 222 21.14 0.46 12.25
CA ILE A 222 20.41 -0.69 11.67
C ILE A 222 21.06 -1.97 12.15
N ASN A 223 20.24 -2.91 12.57
CA ASN A 223 20.71 -4.23 12.97
C ASN A 223 21.44 -4.95 11.81
N ASP A 224 22.70 -5.27 12.04
CA ASP A 224 23.60 -5.93 11.10
C ASP A 224 23.09 -7.29 10.58
N ASN A 225 22.17 -7.92 11.28
CA ASN A 225 21.59 -9.21 10.88
C ASN A 225 20.34 -9.09 10.01
N LEU A 226 19.79 -7.89 9.80
CA LEU A 226 18.66 -7.71 8.89
C LEU A 226 19.03 -8.16 7.49
N ILE A 227 18.09 -8.86 6.87
CA ILE A 227 18.24 -9.30 5.49
C ILE A 227 17.78 -8.19 4.56
N GLY A 228 18.62 -7.85 3.59
CA GLY A 228 18.31 -6.82 2.60
C GLY A 228 18.82 -7.18 1.22
N SER A 229 18.45 -6.36 0.25
CA SER A 229 18.91 -6.42 -1.14
C SER A 229 19.26 -5.03 -1.63
N ILE A 230 20.24 -4.92 -2.52
CA ILE A 230 20.60 -3.67 -3.16
C ILE A 230 19.71 -3.48 -4.40
N ILE A 231 19.04 -2.34 -4.49
CA ILE A 231 18.31 -1.90 -5.69
C ILE A 231 19.03 -0.69 -6.27
N THR A 232 19.35 -0.77 -7.56
CA THR A 232 19.79 0.38 -8.36
C THR A 232 18.60 0.80 -9.21
N PRO A 233 17.99 1.96 -8.94
CA PRO A 233 16.84 2.40 -9.71
C PRO A 233 17.21 2.59 -11.18
N ASP A 234 16.29 2.20 -12.07
CA ASP A 234 16.38 2.57 -13.48
C ASP A 234 16.40 4.10 -13.62
N LYS A 235 16.93 4.59 -14.76
CA LYS A 235 17.04 6.02 -15.08
C LYS A 235 15.75 6.81 -14.86
N ASP A 236 14.60 6.16 -14.96
CA ASP A 236 13.27 6.75 -14.76
C ASP A 236 12.96 7.11 -13.31
N ILE A 237 13.66 6.52 -12.33
CA ILE A 237 13.42 6.78 -10.91
C ILE A 237 14.23 7.97 -10.40
N VAL A 238 15.39 8.26 -11.01
CA VAL A 238 16.24 9.40 -10.63
C VAL A 238 16.83 10.08 -11.85
N PRO A 239 16.12 11.05 -12.45
CA PRO A 239 16.53 11.71 -13.70
C PRO A 239 17.87 12.45 -13.66
N ASP A 240 18.35 12.84 -12.48
CA ASP A 240 19.51 13.73 -12.32
C ASP A 240 20.80 12.99 -11.90
N SER A 241 20.86 11.68 -12.03
CA SER A 241 22.01 10.90 -11.56
C SER A 241 23.02 10.56 -12.65
N GLU A 242 23.47 11.54 -13.45
CA GLU A 242 24.52 11.26 -14.43
C GLU A 242 25.87 10.82 -13.83
N ASN A 243 26.08 11.07 -12.52
CA ASN A 243 27.38 10.80 -11.88
C ASN A 243 27.36 9.95 -10.60
N LEU A 244 26.23 9.69 -10.00
CA LEU A 244 26.15 8.88 -8.79
C LEU A 244 24.86 8.06 -8.87
N LYS A 245 24.99 6.78 -9.13
CA LYS A 245 23.85 5.84 -9.11
C LYS A 245 23.28 5.81 -7.69
N PRO A 246 22.20 6.55 -7.36
CA PRO A 246 21.61 6.40 -6.05
C PRO A 246 21.11 4.97 -5.96
N ALA A 247 21.63 4.26 -4.97
CA ALA A 247 21.20 2.91 -4.67
C ALA A 247 20.39 2.92 -3.38
N TYR A 248 19.59 1.89 -3.22
CA TYR A 248 18.86 1.66 -1.98
C TYR A 248 19.17 0.26 -1.49
N ILE A 249 19.37 0.10 -0.19
CA ILE A 249 19.27 -1.20 0.45
C ILE A 249 17.85 -1.28 0.99
N VAL A 250 17.09 -2.25 0.50
CA VAL A 250 15.72 -2.54 0.92
C VAL A 250 15.70 -3.73 1.84
N PHE A 251 14.81 -3.71 2.82
CA PHE A 251 14.67 -4.74 3.85
C PHE A 251 13.31 -5.45 3.74
N GLU A 252 13.04 -6.40 4.63
CA GLU A 252 11.83 -7.22 4.58
C GLU A 252 10.53 -6.39 4.56
N ASN A 253 10.46 -5.30 5.33
CA ASN A 253 9.29 -4.41 5.35
C ASN A 253 8.96 -3.81 3.99
N TYR A 254 9.95 -3.62 3.11
CA TYR A 254 9.73 -3.14 1.76
C TYR A 254 8.90 -4.11 0.90
N GLU A 255 9.05 -5.41 1.14
CA GLU A 255 8.30 -6.44 0.40
C GLU A 255 6.87 -6.64 0.92
N LYS A 256 6.50 -5.96 2.03
CA LYS A 256 5.17 -6.09 2.68
C LYS A 256 4.18 -5.03 2.21
N ILE A 257 4.65 -3.96 1.61
CA ILE A 257 3.86 -2.85 1.06
C ILE A 257 4.19 -2.62 -0.40
#